data_6f7982f0e5ade2b181c7829786479fea
#
_entry.id   6f7982f0e5ade2b181c7829786479fea
#
_cell.length_a   1.000
_cell.length_b   1.000
_cell.length_c   1.000
_cell.angle_alpha   90.00
_cell.angle_beta   90.00
_cell.angle_gamma   90.00
#
_symmetry.space_group_name_H-M   'P 1'
#
loop_
_entity.id
_entity.type
_entity.pdbx_description
1 polymer ?
#
loop_
_entity_poly.entity_id
_entity_poly.type
_entity_poly.pdbx_seq_one_letter_code
_entity_poly.pdbx_strand_id
1 'polypeptide(L)'
;GLNPIRHADRNRDRQSQVLLNMKDQGYISQAEYDDALTDDVYARLEGIELAGTSTTTYSYFVDELINQLTSDLMSQKGYTESQATSLIYRGGLQVYVINDPDNYNDNTHFSINYALTVKQTDGTFSYYSHNSMANWYTKKLGDTSFSLTLTDEDAARAYVEAYKEELLKEGGEVYSETLTFTLQPQISFTIMDQTNGQVKVMVGGRGDKTLNRSLNRASNDIARQPGSSIKPLVAYGPALDTGTYTLASAIDDAPYYYSGTDAKLVTNFTKGEYRGLITLRQALTISQNVPAVTKLTPQVGYNYLEKFGISTLVSPKNAINGAHDVVQSLALGGMTRGVSNIDMCAAYAAIANKGTYTKPVYYTKVLDSDGNIIIDNTIPETHKVLNENSDWLLIQGLRSVATDGTARSANFSSQPVAGKTGTTQYDSDRWFCGFTPYYTATIWVGYDDNSRELGNVVNHNIIWRSIMQTIHENLNLPTGTYEQPSGIVEASVCSKSGLLPVEGLCDQDPEGNCIITEYFTEDTVPTEYCTTHTKVTFCNASGDIATSGCPSTTTKIMRKKSSADKLGDDKEGSEFKT
;
A
#
# COMPACT_ATOMS: atom_id res chain seq x y z
N GLY A 1 34.49 -7.94 5.11
CA GLY A 1 34.45 -6.84 4.19
C GLY A 1 35.75 -6.57 3.48
N LEU A 2 35.68 -5.99 2.31
CA LEU A 2 36.83 -5.59 1.48
C LEU A 2 37.09 -4.07 1.58
N ASN A 3 36.76 -3.44 2.70
CA ASN A 3 37.07 -2.02 2.89
C ASN A 3 38.58 -1.80 2.95
N PRO A 4 39.20 -1.03 2.03
CA PRO A 4 40.65 -0.89 1.94
C PRO A 4 41.27 -0.16 3.12
N ILE A 5 40.50 0.64 3.88
CA ILE A 5 40.97 1.37 5.05
C ILE A 5 40.94 0.48 6.31
N ARG A 6 39.86 -0.31 6.48
CA ARG A 6 39.69 -1.17 7.66
C ARG A 6 40.38 -2.53 7.53
N HIS A 7 40.58 -3.01 6.31
CA HIS A 7 41.08 -4.33 5.96
C HIS A 7 42.05 -4.25 4.80
N ALA A 8 43.04 -3.38 4.90
CA ALA A 8 44.01 -3.11 3.83
C ALA A 8 44.65 -4.40 3.28
N ASP A 9 45.08 -5.31 4.18
CA ASP A 9 45.71 -6.57 3.77
C ASP A 9 44.79 -7.44 2.92
N ARG A 10 43.53 -7.65 3.35
CA ARG A 10 42.54 -8.44 2.59
C ARG A 10 42.17 -7.80 1.25
N ASN A 11 42.13 -6.48 1.25
CA ASN A 11 41.83 -5.76 0.00
C ASN A 11 43.02 -5.86 -0.97
N ARG A 12 44.28 -5.79 -0.46
CA ARG A 12 45.51 -5.98 -1.23
C ARG A 12 45.58 -7.39 -1.84
N ASP A 13 45.29 -8.42 -1.05
CA ASP A 13 45.20 -9.81 -1.56
C ASP A 13 44.17 -9.93 -2.67
N ARG A 14 43.00 -9.32 -2.51
CA ARG A 14 41.95 -9.34 -3.50
C ARG A 14 42.31 -8.54 -4.76
N GLN A 15 42.96 -7.39 -4.59
CA GLN A 15 43.50 -6.58 -5.71
C GLN A 15 44.48 -7.41 -6.54
N SER A 16 45.46 -8.05 -5.90
CA SER A 16 46.45 -8.89 -6.59
C SER A 16 45.80 -10.02 -7.38
N GLN A 17 44.78 -10.67 -6.81
CA GLN A 17 44.03 -11.72 -7.50
C GLN A 17 43.24 -11.21 -8.68
N VAL A 18 42.64 -10.02 -8.55
CA VAL A 18 41.88 -9.40 -9.66
C VAL A 18 42.83 -9.00 -10.79
N LEU A 19 43.96 -8.35 -10.47
CA LEU A 19 44.98 -7.96 -11.46
C LEU A 19 45.56 -9.18 -12.19
N LEU A 20 45.81 -10.27 -11.47
CA LEU A 20 46.26 -11.53 -12.07
C LEU A 20 45.22 -12.08 -13.06
N ASN A 21 43.97 -12.13 -12.66
CA ASN A 21 42.89 -12.61 -13.51
C ASN A 21 42.71 -11.72 -14.77
N MET A 22 42.84 -10.39 -14.63
CA MET A 22 42.77 -9.47 -15.73
C MET A 22 43.91 -9.69 -16.75
N LYS A 23 45.13 -9.94 -16.26
CA LYS A 23 46.27 -10.31 -17.07
C LYS A 23 46.05 -11.64 -17.79
N ASP A 24 45.66 -12.68 -17.06
CA ASP A 24 45.45 -14.02 -17.61
C ASP A 24 44.34 -14.08 -18.66
N GLN A 25 43.35 -13.17 -18.55
CA GLN A 25 42.27 -13.00 -19.52
C GLN A 25 42.58 -12.00 -20.65
N GLY A 26 43.78 -11.38 -20.64
CA GLY A 26 44.23 -10.48 -21.66
C GLY A 26 43.63 -9.06 -21.60
N TYR A 27 43.02 -8.66 -20.48
CA TYR A 27 42.53 -7.29 -20.30
C TYR A 27 43.64 -6.27 -20.03
N ILE A 28 44.76 -6.73 -19.42
CA ILE A 28 45.97 -5.94 -19.19
C ILE A 28 47.19 -6.74 -19.62
N SER A 29 48.21 -6.05 -20.07
CA SER A 29 49.52 -6.62 -20.38
C SER A 29 50.32 -6.99 -19.12
N GLN A 30 51.41 -7.76 -19.31
CA GLN A 30 52.32 -8.08 -18.20
C GLN A 30 52.91 -6.79 -17.61
N ALA A 31 53.29 -5.80 -18.44
CA ALA A 31 53.86 -4.53 -18.01
C ALA A 31 52.86 -3.72 -17.15
N GLU A 32 51.60 -3.64 -17.56
CA GLU A 32 50.55 -2.99 -16.78
C GLU A 32 50.24 -3.71 -15.47
N TYR A 33 50.32 -5.04 -15.47
CA TYR A 33 50.17 -5.83 -14.25
C TYR A 33 51.31 -5.52 -13.26
N ASP A 34 52.56 -5.53 -13.71
CA ASP A 34 53.74 -5.27 -12.87
C ASP A 34 53.76 -3.82 -12.35
N ASP A 35 53.37 -2.85 -13.17
CA ASP A 35 53.21 -1.45 -12.79
C ASP A 35 52.10 -1.28 -11.71
N ALA A 36 50.94 -1.89 -11.90
CA ALA A 36 49.84 -1.85 -10.95
C ALA A 36 50.16 -2.49 -9.60
N LEU A 37 51.05 -3.51 -9.54
CA LEU A 37 51.48 -4.11 -8.30
C LEU A 37 52.52 -3.24 -7.57
N THR A 38 53.28 -2.39 -8.29
CA THR A 38 54.24 -1.47 -7.68
C THR A 38 53.61 -0.18 -7.20
N ASP A 39 52.43 0.15 -7.67
CA ASP A 39 51.67 1.31 -7.19
C ASP A 39 51.05 1.05 -5.81
N ASP A 40 51.66 1.61 -4.76
CA ASP A 40 51.14 1.53 -3.41
C ASP A 40 49.91 2.47 -3.22
N VAL A 41 48.77 2.03 -3.76
CA VAL A 41 47.49 2.75 -3.60
C VAL A 41 47.07 2.90 -2.13
N TYR A 42 47.59 2.03 -1.24
CA TYR A 42 47.25 2.03 0.19
C TYR A 42 48.03 3.11 0.94
N ALA A 43 49.27 3.44 0.53
CA ALA A 43 50.00 4.57 1.09
C ALA A 43 49.27 5.90 0.87
N ARG A 44 48.50 6.01 -0.23
CA ARG A 44 47.66 7.19 -0.48
C ARG A 44 46.38 7.22 0.37
N LEU A 45 46.02 6.08 0.98
CA LEU A 45 44.91 5.97 1.93
C LEU A 45 45.35 6.19 3.39
N GLU A 46 46.67 6.09 3.66
CA GLU A 46 47.24 6.43 4.99
C GLU A 46 47.12 7.96 5.15
N GLY A 47 46.37 8.38 6.18
CA GLY A 47 46.10 9.81 6.44
C GLY A 47 44.81 10.32 5.83
N ILE A 48 44.08 9.52 5.06
CA ILE A 48 42.64 9.73 4.94
C ILE A 48 42.06 9.31 6.29
N GLU A 49 42.07 10.24 7.27
CA GLU A 49 41.04 10.15 8.29
C GLU A 49 39.73 9.94 7.52
N LEU A 50 39.08 8.82 7.77
CA LEU A 50 37.64 8.67 7.37
C LEU A 50 37.01 9.94 7.91
N ALA A 51 36.89 10.96 7.04
CA ALA A 51 36.31 12.23 7.39
C ALA A 51 35.02 11.87 8.11
N GLY A 52 35.02 12.08 9.40
CA GLY A 52 34.16 11.54 10.41
C GLY A 52 33.36 10.35 9.90
N THR A 53 33.52 9.19 10.48
CA THR A 53 32.36 8.33 10.65
C THR A 53 31.36 9.25 11.32
N SER A 54 30.60 9.98 10.50
CA SER A 54 29.45 10.72 11.00
C SER A 54 28.68 9.67 11.75
N THR A 55 28.72 9.73 13.08
CA THR A 55 27.91 8.89 13.96
C THR A 55 26.43 9.27 13.79
N THR A 56 26.15 10.25 12.93
CA THR A 56 24.80 10.73 12.62
C THR A 56 24.13 9.74 11.70
N THR A 57 23.16 9.04 12.23
CA THR A 57 22.23 8.22 11.44
C THR A 57 21.27 9.16 10.70
N TYR A 58 21.21 9.05 9.39
CA TYR A 58 20.25 9.81 8.57
C TYR A 58 18.84 9.27 8.78
N SER A 59 17.83 10.14 8.62
CA SER A 59 16.43 9.71 8.60
C SER A 59 16.14 8.85 7.37
N TYR A 60 15.01 8.14 7.37
CA TYR A 60 14.54 7.39 6.18
C TYR A 60 14.31 8.31 4.99
N PHE A 61 13.87 9.55 5.26
CA PHE A 61 13.69 10.57 4.23
C PHE A 61 15.02 10.93 3.55
N VAL A 62 16.08 11.14 4.32
CA VAL A 62 17.41 11.50 3.78
C VAL A 62 18.02 10.33 2.99
N ASP A 63 17.83 9.10 3.44
CA ASP A 63 18.29 7.92 2.68
C ASP A 63 17.58 7.86 1.31
N GLU A 64 16.27 8.10 1.26
CA GLU A 64 15.51 8.09 0.02
C GLU A 64 15.79 9.30 -0.87
N LEU A 65 16.03 10.47 -0.29
CA LEU A 65 16.54 11.64 -1.01
C LEU A 65 17.84 11.31 -1.76
N ILE A 66 18.80 10.65 -1.10
CA ILE A 66 20.07 10.26 -1.71
C ILE A 66 19.82 9.26 -2.86
N ASN A 67 18.93 8.31 -2.68
CA ASN A 67 18.55 7.34 -3.72
C ASN A 67 17.95 8.04 -4.93
N GLN A 68 16.97 8.92 -4.75
CA GLN A 68 16.34 9.67 -5.83
C GLN A 68 17.37 10.56 -6.54
N LEU A 69 18.15 11.33 -5.78
CA LEU A 69 19.16 12.21 -6.36
C LEU A 69 20.21 11.44 -7.19
N THR A 70 20.65 10.28 -6.70
CA THR A 70 21.57 9.40 -7.45
C THR A 70 20.92 8.95 -8.76
N SER A 71 19.68 8.47 -8.73
CA SER A 71 18.92 8.03 -9.90
C SER A 71 18.70 9.17 -10.90
N ASP A 72 18.36 10.37 -10.44
CA ASP A 72 18.14 11.54 -11.29
C ASP A 72 19.43 12.03 -11.96
N LEU A 73 20.55 12.04 -11.24
CA LEU A 73 21.86 12.35 -11.83
C LEU A 73 22.27 11.34 -12.90
N MET A 74 22.00 10.06 -12.69
CA MET A 74 22.26 9.01 -13.69
C MET A 74 21.36 9.16 -14.91
N SER A 75 20.05 9.28 -14.72
CA SER A 75 19.06 9.27 -15.80
C SER A 75 19.02 10.58 -16.60
N GLN A 76 19.12 11.74 -15.93
CA GLN A 76 18.97 13.06 -16.56
C GLN A 76 20.31 13.64 -17.02
N LYS A 77 21.44 13.28 -16.40
CA LYS A 77 22.76 13.84 -16.67
C LYS A 77 23.77 12.82 -17.21
N GLY A 78 23.41 11.53 -17.27
CA GLY A 78 24.24 10.48 -17.81
C GLY A 78 25.45 10.10 -16.93
N TYR A 79 25.43 10.45 -15.63
CA TYR A 79 26.48 10.03 -14.70
C TYR A 79 26.41 8.52 -14.45
N THR A 80 27.55 7.90 -14.18
CA THR A 80 27.58 6.57 -13.58
C THR A 80 27.20 6.68 -12.09
N GLU A 81 26.76 5.58 -11.47
CA GLU A 81 26.44 5.55 -10.05
C GLU A 81 27.61 6.05 -9.18
N SER A 82 28.83 5.64 -9.50
CA SER A 82 30.04 6.10 -8.78
C SER A 82 30.26 7.61 -8.93
N GLN A 83 30.04 8.16 -10.12
CA GLN A 83 30.15 9.60 -10.35
C GLN A 83 29.06 10.38 -9.61
N ALA A 84 27.82 9.92 -9.68
CA ALA A 84 26.70 10.52 -8.96
C ALA A 84 26.93 10.50 -7.45
N THR A 85 27.33 9.38 -6.89
CA THR A 85 27.67 9.22 -5.46
C THR A 85 28.85 10.13 -5.07
N SER A 86 29.91 10.20 -5.88
CA SER A 86 31.03 11.10 -5.61
C SER A 86 30.62 12.57 -5.64
N LEU A 87 29.76 12.95 -6.55
CA LEU A 87 29.23 14.32 -6.67
C LEU A 87 28.37 14.69 -5.45
N ILE A 88 27.51 13.79 -5.00
CA ILE A 88 26.63 14.00 -3.82
C ILE A 88 27.47 14.23 -2.55
N TYR A 89 28.49 13.40 -2.32
CA TYR A 89 29.24 13.44 -1.05
C TYR A 89 30.46 14.38 -1.07
N ARG A 90 30.98 14.75 -2.24
CA ARG A 90 32.25 15.50 -2.38
C ARG A 90 32.19 16.66 -3.36
N GLY A 91 31.12 16.77 -4.16
CA GLY A 91 31.01 17.73 -5.26
C GLY A 91 30.55 19.13 -4.86
N GLY A 92 30.34 19.40 -3.56
CA GLY A 92 29.87 20.69 -3.09
C GLY A 92 28.45 21.05 -3.55
N LEU A 93 27.60 20.06 -3.80
CA LEU A 93 26.22 20.27 -4.20
C LEU A 93 25.42 20.97 -3.10
N GLN A 94 24.58 21.91 -3.50
CA GLN A 94 23.57 22.51 -2.66
C GLN A 94 22.21 21.87 -3.01
N VAL A 95 21.64 21.11 -2.05
CA VAL A 95 20.35 20.42 -2.22
C VAL A 95 19.31 21.04 -1.30
N TYR A 96 18.23 21.54 -1.90
CA TYR A 96 17.14 22.16 -1.16
C TYR A 96 16.11 21.11 -0.75
N VAL A 97 16.10 20.77 0.54
CA VAL A 97 15.38 19.64 1.16
C VAL A 97 14.18 20.11 1.98
N ILE A 98 13.27 19.21 2.22
CA ILE A 98 12.01 19.40 2.98
C ILE A 98 12.16 18.72 4.35
N ASN A 99 11.67 19.32 5.44
CA ASN A 99 11.92 18.87 6.84
C ASN A 99 11.05 17.70 7.32
N ASP A 100 11.66 16.84 8.17
CA ASP A 100 11.10 15.63 8.79
C ASP A 100 10.96 15.74 10.32
N PRO A 101 9.89 15.28 10.98
CA PRO A 101 9.76 15.16 12.44
C PRO A 101 9.71 13.72 12.95
N ASP A 102 10.55 13.40 13.95
CA ASP A 102 10.64 12.11 14.64
C ASP A 102 9.66 11.92 15.80
N ASN A 103 9.13 10.70 16.00
CA ASN A 103 8.85 9.96 17.25
C ASN A 103 7.59 9.11 17.30
N TYR A 104 7.71 7.82 17.69
CA TYR A 104 6.63 7.04 18.31
C TYR A 104 7.11 5.80 19.10
N ASN A 105 6.34 5.38 20.15
CA ASN A 105 6.68 4.29 21.06
C ASN A 105 5.48 3.36 21.37
N ASP A 106 5.65 2.06 21.42
CA ASP A 106 5.47 0.92 22.32
C ASP A 106 4.58 -0.26 21.86
N ASN A 107 5.09 -1.45 22.00
CA ASN A 107 4.72 -2.82 22.33
C ASN A 107 5.36 -3.92 21.43
N THR A 108 6.03 -4.83 22.04
CA THR A 108 7.31 -5.41 21.73
C THR A 108 7.20 -6.88 21.36
N HIS A 109 7.39 -7.15 20.09
CA HIS A 109 7.96 -8.41 19.61
C HIS A 109 9.28 -8.07 18.93
N PHE A 110 10.23 -9.00 18.94
CA PHE A 110 11.51 -8.85 18.26
C PHE A 110 11.62 -9.92 17.17
N SER A 111 11.91 -9.54 15.94
CA SER A 111 12.39 -10.48 14.95
C SER A 111 13.90 -10.56 14.99
N ILE A 112 14.43 -11.77 14.86
CA ILE A 112 15.85 -12.07 14.89
C ILE A 112 16.40 -11.95 13.47
N ASN A 113 17.38 -11.07 13.25
CA ASN A 113 18.18 -11.05 12.03
C ASN A 113 19.55 -11.65 12.35
N TYR A 114 19.83 -12.83 11.79
CA TYR A 114 21.03 -13.59 12.08
C TYR A 114 21.79 -13.94 10.81
N ALA A 115 23.09 -13.73 10.84
CA ALA A 115 24.02 -14.17 9.81
C ALA A 115 25.29 -14.70 10.47
N LEU A 116 25.70 -15.90 10.08
CA LEU A 116 26.89 -16.58 10.57
C LEU A 116 27.71 -17.11 9.40
N THR A 117 29.00 -16.88 9.42
CA THR A 117 29.95 -17.55 8.54
C THR A 117 30.84 -18.44 9.39
N VAL A 118 30.88 -19.73 9.07
CA VAL A 118 31.70 -20.74 9.73
C VAL A 118 32.84 -21.13 8.81
N LYS A 119 34.08 -21.11 9.31
CA LYS A 119 35.23 -21.73 8.66
C LYS A 119 35.23 -23.19 9.02
N GLN A 120 35.06 -24.06 8.04
CA GLN A 120 35.03 -25.51 8.23
C GLN A 120 36.43 -26.06 8.48
N THR A 121 36.53 -27.30 8.99
CA THR A 121 37.79 -27.99 9.26
C THR A 121 38.64 -28.24 8.02
N ASP A 122 38.01 -28.30 6.83
CA ASP A 122 38.67 -28.40 5.52
C ASP A 122 39.13 -27.05 4.94
N GLY A 123 38.92 -25.96 5.70
CA GLY A 123 39.29 -24.58 5.33
C GLY A 123 38.25 -23.85 4.45
N THR A 124 37.15 -24.49 4.08
CA THR A 124 36.07 -23.85 3.36
C THR A 124 35.19 -22.96 4.27
N PHE A 125 34.39 -22.07 3.67
CA PHE A 125 33.48 -21.19 4.41
C PHE A 125 32.03 -21.54 4.10
N SER A 126 31.25 -21.76 5.15
CA SER A 126 29.79 -21.96 5.06
C SER A 126 29.06 -20.74 5.60
N TYR A 127 28.11 -20.22 4.83
CA TYR A 127 27.28 -19.09 5.23
C TYR A 127 25.88 -19.56 5.64
N TYR A 128 25.43 -19.11 6.80
CA TYR A 128 24.14 -19.40 7.39
C TYR A 128 23.38 -18.10 7.65
N SER A 129 22.17 -18.00 7.16
CA SER A 129 21.32 -16.83 7.29
C SER A 129 20.20 -17.05 8.30
N HIS A 130 19.45 -15.96 8.60
CA HIS A 130 18.17 -16.03 9.28
C HIS A 130 17.24 -17.13 8.72
N ASN A 131 17.11 -17.21 7.39
CA ASN A 131 16.28 -18.23 6.76
C ASN A 131 16.81 -19.66 6.98
N SER A 132 18.12 -19.84 7.02
CA SER A 132 18.72 -21.14 7.33
C SER A 132 18.37 -21.59 8.75
N MET A 133 18.40 -20.68 9.70
CA MET A 133 18.01 -20.93 11.10
C MET A 133 16.52 -21.23 11.23
N ALA A 134 15.66 -20.44 10.58
CA ALA A 134 14.21 -20.66 10.57
C ALA A 134 13.84 -22.05 10.01
N ASN A 135 14.43 -22.40 8.87
CA ASN A 135 14.24 -23.73 8.24
C ASN A 135 14.71 -24.88 9.12
N TRP A 136 15.82 -24.70 9.83
CA TRP A 136 16.33 -25.73 10.74
C TRP A 136 15.37 -25.93 11.92
N TYR A 137 14.84 -24.86 12.54
CA TYR A 137 13.86 -24.96 13.61
C TYR A 137 12.54 -25.55 13.15
N THR A 138 12.02 -25.12 12.02
CA THR A 138 10.81 -25.71 11.39
C THR A 138 10.95 -27.23 11.26
N LYS A 139 12.12 -27.67 10.81
CA LYS A 139 12.41 -29.09 10.61
C LYS A 139 12.58 -29.84 11.94
N LYS A 140 13.27 -29.23 12.90
CA LYS A 140 13.55 -29.82 14.22
C LYS A 140 12.30 -29.94 15.08
N LEU A 141 11.41 -28.94 15.02
CA LEU A 141 10.18 -28.90 15.81
C LEU A 141 8.99 -29.58 15.11
N GLY A 142 9.08 -29.84 13.79
CA GLY A 142 7.98 -30.34 12.99
C GLY A 142 6.83 -29.32 12.84
N ASP A 143 7.11 -28.03 13.12
CA ASP A 143 6.13 -26.93 13.09
C ASP A 143 6.40 -26.02 11.92
N THR A 144 5.53 -26.08 10.91
CA THR A 144 5.62 -25.24 9.71
C THR A 144 5.19 -23.79 9.95
N SER A 145 4.64 -23.49 11.12
CA SER A 145 4.27 -22.13 11.56
C SER A 145 5.33 -21.47 12.44
N PHE A 146 6.47 -22.13 12.67
CA PHE A 146 7.55 -21.58 13.48
C PHE A 146 8.03 -20.22 12.94
N SER A 147 8.08 -19.25 13.82
CA SER A 147 8.54 -17.88 13.54
C SER A 147 9.67 -17.48 14.47
N LEU A 148 10.65 -16.77 13.92
CA LEU A 148 11.74 -16.16 14.69
C LEU A 148 11.35 -14.78 15.26
N THR A 149 10.05 -14.51 15.40
CA THR A 149 9.52 -13.32 16.06
C THR A 149 9.10 -13.67 17.49
N LEU A 150 9.80 -13.18 18.48
CA LEU A 150 9.68 -13.55 19.89
C LEU A 150 9.37 -12.33 20.77
N THR A 151 8.76 -12.57 21.92
CA THR A 151 8.41 -11.51 22.89
C THR A 151 9.53 -11.16 23.86
N ASP A 152 10.55 -12.02 23.95
CA ASP A 152 11.66 -11.92 24.89
C ASP A 152 12.98 -12.04 24.13
N GLU A 153 13.85 -11.04 24.30
CA GLU A 153 15.16 -10.99 23.68
C GLU A 153 16.09 -12.09 24.19
N ASP A 154 16.03 -12.43 25.49
CA ASP A 154 16.87 -13.48 26.07
C ASP A 154 16.49 -14.85 25.52
N ALA A 155 15.19 -15.13 25.35
CA ALA A 155 14.73 -16.32 24.66
C ALA A 155 15.20 -16.35 23.20
N ALA A 156 15.16 -15.21 22.51
CA ALA A 156 15.65 -15.08 21.13
C ALA A 156 17.14 -15.38 21.02
N ARG A 157 17.96 -14.88 21.94
CA ARG A 157 19.41 -15.19 22.03
C ARG A 157 19.64 -16.68 22.26
N ALA A 158 18.86 -17.32 23.14
CA ALA A 158 18.96 -18.76 23.39
C ALA A 158 18.69 -19.60 22.11
N TYR A 159 17.74 -19.18 21.27
CA TYR A 159 17.50 -19.83 19.98
C TYR A 159 18.72 -19.69 19.04
N VAL A 160 19.34 -18.53 18.97
CA VAL A 160 20.54 -18.30 18.16
C VAL A 160 21.70 -19.15 18.64
N GLU A 161 21.99 -19.16 19.96
CA GLU A 161 23.07 -19.95 20.52
C GLU A 161 22.89 -21.45 20.30
N ALA A 162 21.68 -21.98 20.52
CA ALA A 162 21.38 -23.39 20.27
C ALA A 162 21.54 -23.78 18.77
N TYR A 163 21.23 -22.87 17.83
CA TYR A 163 21.49 -23.10 16.41
C TYR A 163 22.99 -23.05 16.10
N LYS A 164 23.73 -22.08 16.65
CA LYS A 164 25.18 -21.94 16.48
C LYS A 164 25.90 -23.16 17.02
N GLU A 165 25.56 -23.63 18.22
CA GLU A 165 26.14 -24.86 18.81
C GLU A 165 25.95 -26.07 17.87
N GLU A 166 24.79 -26.20 17.25
CA GLU A 166 24.53 -27.29 16.29
C GLU A 166 25.47 -27.23 15.09
N LEU A 167 25.67 -26.01 14.53
CA LEU A 167 26.52 -25.81 13.35
C LEU A 167 28.01 -26.03 13.63
N LEU A 168 28.45 -25.87 14.89
CA LEU A 168 29.83 -26.03 15.32
C LEU A 168 30.17 -27.43 15.82
N LYS A 169 29.20 -28.35 15.92
CA LYS A 169 29.43 -29.73 16.41
C LYS A 169 30.48 -30.51 15.62
N GLU A 170 30.64 -30.22 14.35
CA GLU A 170 31.60 -30.89 13.47
C GLU A 170 32.99 -30.22 13.48
N GLY A 171 33.23 -29.27 14.39
CA GLY A 171 34.55 -28.68 14.66
C GLY A 171 34.90 -27.46 13.82
N GLY A 172 33.92 -26.75 13.25
CA GLY A 172 34.12 -25.46 12.58
C GLY A 172 34.37 -24.31 13.55
N GLU A 173 34.95 -23.22 13.06
CA GLU A 173 35.21 -22.00 13.83
C GLU A 173 34.35 -20.82 13.31
N VAL A 174 33.82 -19.99 14.22
CA VAL A 174 33.09 -18.77 13.85
C VAL A 174 34.07 -17.79 13.19
N TYR A 175 33.82 -17.49 11.92
CA TYR A 175 34.60 -16.49 11.18
C TYR A 175 33.98 -15.10 11.27
N SER A 176 32.67 -15.01 11.16
CA SER A 176 31.94 -13.76 11.38
C SER A 176 30.51 -14.07 11.86
N GLU A 177 29.99 -13.25 12.74
CA GLU A 177 28.64 -13.35 13.27
C GLU A 177 27.99 -11.97 13.34
N THR A 178 26.74 -11.88 12.95
CA THR A 178 25.91 -10.68 13.11
C THR A 178 24.56 -11.10 13.67
N LEU A 179 24.19 -10.49 14.79
CA LEU A 179 22.89 -10.68 15.43
C LEU A 179 22.28 -9.31 15.70
N THR A 180 21.10 -9.06 15.15
CA THR A 180 20.34 -7.84 15.44
C THR A 180 18.89 -8.21 15.69
N PHE A 181 18.22 -7.39 16.50
CA PHE A 181 16.81 -7.53 16.83
C PHE A 181 16.04 -6.36 16.23
N THR A 182 14.92 -6.65 15.60
CA THR A 182 14.03 -5.63 15.01
C THR A 182 12.69 -5.66 15.72
N LEU A 183 12.24 -4.53 16.23
CA LEU A 183 10.91 -4.38 16.85
C LEU A 183 9.79 -4.78 15.86
N GLN A 184 8.75 -5.44 16.36
CA GLN A 184 7.59 -5.85 15.57
C GLN A 184 6.27 -5.57 16.35
N PRO A 185 5.12 -5.35 15.71
CA PRO A 185 4.98 -5.13 14.27
C PRO A 185 5.66 -3.84 13.81
N GLN A 186 5.95 -3.78 12.52
CA GLN A 186 6.54 -2.62 11.87
C GLN A 186 5.48 -1.65 11.34
N ILE A 187 5.92 -0.44 11.03
CA ILE A 187 5.12 0.63 10.47
C ILE A 187 5.86 1.30 9.31
N SER A 188 5.12 1.75 8.32
CA SER A 188 5.60 2.78 7.40
C SER A 188 4.57 3.91 7.29
N PHE A 189 5.06 5.14 7.14
CA PHE A 189 4.23 6.32 7.07
C PHE A 189 4.83 7.33 6.09
N THR A 190 4.01 7.83 5.17
CA THR A 190 4.41 8.86 4.20
C THR A 190 3.40 9.97 4.20
N ILE A 191 3.86 11.22 4.21
CA ILE A 191 3.03 12.42 3.99
C ILE A 191 3.53 13.15 2.76
N MET A 192 2.57 13.55 1.92
CA MET A 192 2.84 14.23 0.67
C MET A 192 1.94 15.46 0.51
N ASP A 193 2.51 16.53 0.01
CA ASP A 193 1.75 17.67 -0.49
C ASP A 193 1.19 17.30 -1.87
N GLN A 194 -0.12 17.08 -1.94
CA GLN A 194 -0.78 16.60 -3.16
C GLN A 194 -0.69 17.59 -4.33
N THR A 195 -0.46 18.86 -4.08
CA THR A 195 -0.47 19.89 -5.11
C THR A 195 0.81 19.96 -5.92
N ASN A 196 1.94 19.56 -5.31
CA ASN A 196 3.26 19.71 -5.91
C ASN A 196 4.14 18.45 -5.84
N GLY A 197 3.61 17.35 -5.31
CA GLY A 197 4.33 16.07 -5.24
C GLY A 197 5.42 15.99 -4.17
N GLN A 198 5.60 17.03 -3.35
CA GLN A 198 6.65 17.05 -2.35
C GLN A 198 6.34 16.08 -1.20
N VAL A 199 7.23 15.11 -1.00
CA VAL A 199 7.20 14.25 0.18
C VAL A 199 7.64 15.08 1.39
N LYS A 200 6.75 15.23 2.38
CA LYS A 200 7.01 16.04 3.58
C LYS A 200 7.57 15.19 4.73
N VAL A 201 7.13 13.92 4.80
CA VAL A 201 7.53 12.97 5.85
C VAL A 201 7.67 11.59 5.23
N MET A 202 8.69 10.85 5.63
CA MET A 202 8.85 9.43 5.32
C MET A 202 9.42 8.70 6.53
N VAL A 203 8.64 7.76 7.06
CA VAL A 203 9.03 6.87 8.15
C VAL A 203 8.96 5.43 7.64
N GLY A 204 10.11 4.75 7.59
CA GLY A 204 10.23 3.40 7.02
C GLY A 204 10.33 2.28 8.05
N GLY A 205 10.13 2.57 9.34
CA GLY A 205 10.19 1.56 10.39
C GLY A 205 9.80 2.10 11.75
N ARG A 206 9.57 1.20 12.69
CA ARG A 206 9.26 1.48 14.09
C ARG A 206 10.53 1.41 14.94
N GLY A 207 10.65 2.28 15.93
CA GLY A 207 11.81 2.41 16.81
C GLY A 207 12.93 3.25 16.19
N ASP A 208 14.01 3.42 16.95
CA ASP A 208 15.13 4.26 16.54
C ASP A 208 15.86 3.68 15.32
N LYS A 209 16.09 4.52 14.34
CA LYS A 209 16.91 4.16 13.19
C LYS A 209 18.39 4.22 13.58
N THR A 210 19.04 3.07 13.63
CA THR A 210 20.43 2.93 14.11
C THR A 210 21.49 2.84 13.00
N LEU A 211 21.06 2.62 11.76
CA LEU A 211 21.94 2.43 10.60
C LEU A 211 21.45 3.23 9.40
N ASN A 212 22.39 3.87 8.71
CA ASN A 212 22.13 4.49 7.41
C ASN A 212 21.83 3.41 6.35
N ARG A 213 20.93 3.70 5.43
CA ARG A 213 20.47 2.78 4.37
C ARG A 213 19.93 1.45 4.93
N SER A 214 19.32 1.50 6.13
CA SER A 214 18.56 0.38 6.66
C SER A 214 17.25 0.20 5.89
N LEU A 215 16.58 -0.95 6.09
CA LEU A 215 15.33 -1.28 5.40
C LEU A 215 14.28 -0.17 5.57
N ASN A 216 13.91 0.46 4.46
CA ASN A 216 12.89 1.50 4.41
C ASN A 216 11.57 0.91 3.86
N ARG A 217 10.62 0.63 4.75
CA ARG A 217 9.32 0.03 4.37
C ARG A 217 8.36 1.00 3.70
N ALA A 218 8.74 2.28 3.61
CA ALA A 218 7.97 3.29 2.89
C ALA A 218 8.44 3.48 1.44
N SER A 219 9.65 3.04 1.09
CA SER A 219 10.22 3.17 -0.27
C SER A 219 9.66 2.13 -1.25
N ASN A 220 10.01 2.30 -2.52
CA ASN A 220 9.62 1.40 -3.60
C ASN A 220 10.30 0.01 -3.54
N ASP A 221 11.32 -0.16 -2.71
CA ASP A 221 12.01 -1.44 -2.54
C ASP A 221 11.16 -2.47 -1.78
N ILE A 222 10.17 -2.00 -1.01
CA ILE A 222 9.29 -2.84 -0.21
C ILE A 222 7.86 -2.71 -0.70
N ALA A 223 7.31 -3.83 -1.15
CA ALA A 223 5.93 -3.95 -1.58
C ALA A 223 5.13 -4.86 -0.63
N ARG A 224 3.91 -4.44 -0.28
CA ARG A 224 2.97 -5.16 0.59
C ARG A 224 1.61 -5.25 -0.06
N GLN A 225 0.84 -6.28 0.27
CA GLN A 225 -0.51 -6.42 -0.26
C GLN A 225 -1.41 -5.29 0.27
N PRO A 226 -2.05 -4.51 -0.59
CA PRO A 226 -2.84 -3.34 -0.17
C PRO A 226 -4.20 -3.70 0.42
N GLY A 227 -4.68 -4.93 0.21
CA GLY A 227 -6.04 -5.29 0.58
C GLY A 227 -7.07 -4.32 -0.01
N SER A 228 -8.12 -4.03 0.74
CA SER A 228 -9.23 -3.17 0.29
C SER A 228 -8.86 -1.70 0.04
N SER A 229 -7.66 -1.23 0.41
CA SER A 229 -7.24 0.14 0.10
C SER A 229 -7.03 0.37 -1.41
N ILE A 230 -6.89 -0.68 -2.20
CA ILE A 230 -6.76 -0.59 -3.66
C ILE A 230 -8.10 -0.31 -4.37
N LYS A 231 -9.26 -0.64 -3.75
CA LYS A 231 -10.59 -0.58 -4.37
C LYS A 231 -10.93 0.75 -5.05
N PRO A 232 -10.63 1.92 -4.44
CA PRO A 232 -10.88 3.21 -5.09
C PRO A 232 -10.12 3.36 -6.41
N LEU A 233 -8.90 2.82 -6.50
CA LEU A 233 -8.01 3.01 -7.64
C LEU A 233 -8.35 2.08 -8.82
N VAL A 234 -8.85 0.87 -8.54
CA VAL A 234 -9.05 -0.17 -9.57
C VAL A 234 -10.50 -0.40 -9.96
N ALA A 235 -11.45 -0.13 -9.07
CA ALA A 235 -12.86 -0.45 -9.29
C ALA A 235 -13.75 0.79 -9.24
N TYR A 236 -13.77 1.52 -8.13
CA TYR A 236 -14.71 2.62 -7.92
C TYR A 236 -14.35 3.87 -8.72
N GLY A 237 -13.09 4.31 -8.72
CA GLY A 237 -12.61 5.43 -9.53
C GLY A 237 -12.83 5.21 -11.02
N PRO A 238 -12.35 4.11 -11.61
CA PRO A 238 -12.61 3.77 -13.00
C PRO A 238 -14.11 3.68 -13.34
N ALA A 239 -14.95 3.11 -12.46
CA ALA A 239 -16.38 2.98 -12.67
C ALA A 239 -17.09 4.33 -12.75
N LEU A 240 -16.70 5.29 -11.90
CA LEU A 240 -17.20 6.67 -11.93
C LEU A 240 -16.65 7.45 -13.12
N ASP A 241 -15.35 7.29 -13.43
CA ASP A 241 -14.67 8.05 -14.48
C ASP A 241 -15.11 7.69 -15.89
N THR A 242 -15.52 6.43 -16.10
CA THR A 242 -16.12 5.97 -17.36
C THR A 242 -17.62 6.27 -17.48
N GLY A 243 -18.25 6.82 -16.45
CA GLY A 243 -19.69 7.06 -16.40
C GLY A 243 -20.55 5.78 -16.38
N THR A 244 -19.90 4.60 -16.25
CA THR A 244 -20.62 3.31 -16.26
C THR A 244 -21.48 3.13 -15.01
N TYR A 245 -21.03 3.71 -13.89
CA TYR A 245 -21.71 3.67 -12.60
C TYR A 245 -21.70 5.04 -11.94
N THR A 246 -22.68 5.26 -11.06
CA THR A 246 -22.78 6.42 -10.17
C THR A 246 -22.68 5.98 -8.71
N LEU A 247 -22.52 6.90 -7.79
CA LEU A 247 -22.55 6.59 -6.35
C LEU A 247 -23.91 6.00 -5.91
N ALA A 248 -24.99 6.31 -6.63
CA ALA A 248 -26.34 5.78 -6.41
C ALA A 248 -26.56 4.39 -7.03
N SER A 249 -25.72 3.95 -7.97
CA SER A 249 -25.93 2.68 -8.67
C SER A 249 -26.12 1.53 -7.69
N ALA A 250 -27.28 0.86 -7.78
CA ALA A 250 -27.59 -0.29 -6.94
C ALA A 250 -26.82 -1.53 -7.40
N ILE A 251 -26.22 -2.21 -6.44
CA ILE A 251 -25.44 -3.43 -6.65
C ILE A 251 -26.01 -4.50 -5.72
N ASP A 252 -26.23 -5.69 -6.26
CA ASP A 252 -26.65 -6.84 -5.46
C ASP A 252 -25.43 -7.50 -4.82
N ASP A 253 -25.22 -7.25 -3.53
CA ASP A 253 -24.18 -7.91 -2.72
C ASP A 253 -24.69 -9.30 -2.33
N ALA A 254 -24.44 -10.27 -3.20
CA ALA A 254 -24.87 -11.66 -3.10
C ALA A 254 -23.69 -12.60 -3.41
N PRO A 255 -23.76 -13.91 -3.13
CA PRO A 255 -22.71 -14.84 -3.46
C PRO A 255 -22.24 -14.72 -4.91
N TYR A 256 -20.93 -14.52 -5.08
CA TYR A 256 -20.28 -14.37 -6.37
C TYR A 256 -19.01 -15.20 -6.42
N TYR A 257 -18.76 -15.88 -7.53
CA TYR A 257 -17.59 -16.70 -7.73
C TYR A 257 -16.65 -16.06 -8.75
N TYR A 258 -15.35 -16.14 -8.50
CA TYR A 258 -14.36 -15.76 -9.50
C TYR A 258 -14.55 -16.58 -10.77
N SER A 259 -14.24 -15.99 -11.93
CA SER A 259 -14.26 -16.68 -13.22
C SER A 259 -13.09 -17.67 -13.30
N GLY A 260 -13.30 -18.84 -13.90
CA GLY A 260 -12.25 -19.84 -14.15
C GLY A 260 -12.65 -21.25 -13.71
N THR A 261 -11.73 -22.22 -13.91
CA THR A 261 -11.94 -23.65 -13.61
C THR A 261 -12.04 -23.93 -12.11
N ASP A 262 -11.33 -23.13 -11.27
CA ASP A 262 -11.32 -23.25 -9.81
C ASP A 262 -12.10 -22.07 -9.19
N ALA A 263 -13.34 -21.88 -9.60
CA ALA A 263 -14.19 -20.79 -9.16
C ALA A 263 -14.32 -20.72 -7.63
N LYS A 264 -13.52 -19.87 -7.00
CA LYS A 264 -13.59 -19.61 -5.56
C LYS A 264 -14.67 -18.57 -5.24
N LEU A 265 -15.39 -18.78 -4.14
CA LEU A 265 -16.36 -17.82 -3.64
C LEU A 265 -15.66 -16.55 -3.17
N VAL A 266 -16.13 -15.40 -3.64
CA VAL A 266 -15.75 -14.09 -3.09
C VAL A 266 -16.45 -13.90 -1.75
N THR A 267 -15.67 -13.77 -0.68
CA THR A 267 -16.21 -13.59 0.68
C THR A 267 -16.10 -12.12 1.10
N ASN A 268 -17.17 -11.59 1.71
CA ASN A 268 -17.12 -10.32 2.44
C ASN A 268 -16.32 -10.47 3.73
N PHE A 269 -16.02 -9.36 4.42
CA PHE A 269 -15.26 -9.38 5.68
C PHE A 269 -15.92 -10.30 6.71
N THR A 270 -17.23 -10.18 6.90
CA THR A 270 -18.01 -11.17 7.67
C THR A 270 -18.43 -12.29 6.71
N LYS A 271 -17.85 -13.46 6.90
CA LYS A 271 -18.14 -14.63 6.03
C LYS A 271 -19.63 -14.99 6.09
N GLY A 272 -20.21 -15.16 4.91
CA GLY A 272 -21.62 -15.58 4.77
C GLY A 272 -22.64 -14.46 4.92
N GLU A 273 -22.22 -13.23 5.24
CA GLU A 273 -23.11 -12.08 5.27
C GLU A 273 -23.10 -11.33 3.95
N TYR A 274 -24.29 -11.13 3.37
CA TYR A 274 -24.54 -10.39 2.17
C TYR A 274 -25.62 -9.34 2.44
N ARG A 275 -25.48 -8.16 1.81
CA ARG A 275 -26.33 -7.00 2.08
C ARG A 275 -27.47 -6.84 1.08
N GLY A 276 -27.52 -7.67 0.02
CA GLY A 276 -28.47 -7.51 -1.08
C GLY A 276 -28.27 -6.18 -1.82
N LEU A 277 -29.36 -5.53 -2.18
CA LEU A 277 -29.32 -4.26 -2.93
C LEU A 277 -28.78 -3.11 -2.08
N ILE A 278 -27.56 -2.69 -2.36
CA ILE A 278 -26.87 -1.53 -1.77
C ILE A 278 -26.34 -0.60 -2.85
N THR A 279 -26.19 0.68 -2.54
CA THR A 279 -25.58 1.64 -3.46
C THR A 279 -24.07 1.47 -3.56
N LEU A 280 -23.45 1.95 -4.64
CA LEU A 280 -21.99 1.98 -4.80
C LEU A 280 -21.33 2.73 -3.63
N ARG A 281 -21.93 3.86 -3.18
CA ARG A 281 -21.48 4.60 -1.99
C ARG A 281 -21.48 3.72 -0.76
N GLN A 282 -22.57 3.03 -0.47
CA GLN A 282 -22.66 2.13 0.69
C GLN A 282 -21.63 1.01 0.61
N ALA A 283 -21.46 0.39 -0.57
CA ALA A 283 -20.46 -0.65 -0.80
C ALA A 283 -19.03 -0.16 -0.52
N LEU A 284 -18.69 1.06 -0.96
CA LEU A 284 -17.39 1.70 -0.67
C LEU A 284 -17.24 2.01 0.81
N THR A 285 -18.26 2.59 1.45
CA THR A 285 -18.30 3.01 2.86
C THR A 285 -17.98 1.86 3.80
N ILE A 286 -18.63 0.71 3.62
CA ILE A 286 -18.45 -0.48 4.45
C ILE A 286 -17.48 -1.50 3.85
N SER A 287 -16.83 -1.13 2.73
CA SER A 287 -15.76 -1.93 2.10
C SER A 287 -16.17 -3.32 1.63
N GLN A 288 -17.40 -3.51 1.11
CA GLN A 288 -17.83 -4.81 0.60
C GLN A 288 -16.96 -5.32 -0.54
N ASN A 289 -16.74 -6.64 -0.58
CA ASN A 289 -15.85 -7.27 -1.53
C ASN A 289 -16.56 -7.61 -2.85
N VAL A 290 -17.74 -8.20 -2.76
CA VAL A 290 -18.50 -8.62 -3.94
C VAL A 290 -18.77 -7.45 -4.90
N PRO A 291 -19.28 -6.29 -4.43
CA PRO A 291 -19.45 -5.13 -5.31
C PRO A 291 -18.16 -4.68 -6.00
N ALA A 292 -17.03 -4.68 -5.30
CA ALA A 292 -15.75 -4.27 -5.89
C ALA A 292 -15.30 -5.24 -7.00
N VAL A 293 -15.40 -6.55 -6.76
CA VAL A 293 -15.02 -7.59 -7.76
C VAL A 293 -15.94 -7.57 -8.97
N THR A 294 -17.27 -7.43 -8.76
CA THR A 294 -18.25 -7.42 -9.86
C THR A 294 -18.18 -6.16 -10.73
N LYS A 295 -17.61 -5.06 -10.22
CA LYS A 295 -17.45 -3.79 -10.95
C LYS A 295 -16.07 -3.61 -11.56
N LEU A 296 -15.10 -4.46 -11.21
CA LEU A 296 -13.79 -4.47 -11.82
C LEU A 296 -13.80 -5.11 -13.21
N THR A 297 -13.31 -4.38 -14.22
CA THR A 297 -12.75 -4.98 -15.43
C THR A 297 -11.23 -5.07 -15.24
N PRO A 298 -10.62 -6.27 -15.15
CA PRO A 298 -9.22 -6.41 -14.73
C PRO A 298 -8.23 -5.57 -15.53
N GLN A 299 -8.37 -5.52 -16.86
CA GLN A 299 -7.48 -4.71 -17.69
C GLN A 299 -7.67 -3.21 -17.46
N VAL A 300 -8.91 -2.76 -17.25
CA VAL A 300 -9.19 -1.34 -16.94
C VAL A 300 -8.58 -0.97 -15.61
N GLY A 301 -8.80 -1.78 -14.56
CA GLY A 301 -8.21 -1.55 -13.24
C GLY A 301 -6.68 -1.51 -13.29
N TYR A 302 -6.06 -2.44 -14.01
CA TYR A 302 -4.61 -2.45 -14.23
C TYR A 302 -4.11 -1.16 -14.88
N ASN A 303 -4.74 -0.71 -15.98
CA ASN A 303 -4.37 0.51 -16.70
C ASN A 303 -4.51 1.77 -15.82
N TYR A 304 -5.53 1.81 -14.93
CA TYR A 304 -5.66 2.92 -13.98
C TYR A 304 -4.56 2.89 -12.92
N LEU A 305 -4.13 1.72 -12.43
CA LEU A 305 -2.98 1.64 -11.51
C LEU A 305 -1.69 2.13 -12.15
N GLU A 306 -1.45 1.84 -13.44
CA GLU A 306 -0.32 2.43 -14.18
C GLU A 306 -0.40 3.96 -14.19
N LYS A 307 -1.59 4.52 -14.47
CA LYS A 307 -1.81 5.97 -14.42
C LYS A 307 -1.66 6.55 -13.02
N PHE A 308 -2.04 5.82 -11.98
CA PHE A 308 -1.83 6.20 -10.58
C PHE A 308 -0.38 6.06 -10.12
N GLY A 309 0.53 5.61 -10.98
CA GLY A 309 1.96 5.54 -10.70
C GLY A 309 2.40 4.34 -9.87
N ILE A 310 1.60 3.27 -9.79
CA ILE A 310 2.00 2.05 -9.07
C ILE A 310 3.13 1.35 -9.83
N SER A 311 4.34 1.41 -9.26
CA SER A 311 5.59 0.97 -9.92
C SER A 311 5.81 -0.56 -9.88
N THR A 312 5.12 -1.26 -8.98
CA THR A 312 5.32 -2.69 -8.69
C THR A 312 4.49 -3.63 -9.56
N LEU A 313 3.69 -3.08 -10.48
CA LEU A 313 2.76 -3.84 -11.32
C LEU A 313 3.45 -4.89 -12.20
N VAL A 314 2.85 -6.05 -12.28
CA VAL A 314 3.29 -7.16 -13.12
C VAL A 314 2.30 -7.38 -14.25
N SER A 315 2.73 -7.04 -15.48
CA SER A 315 1.93 -7.27 -16.68
C SER A 315 1.88 -8.76 -17.07
N PRO A 316 0.90 -9.20 -17.85
CA PRO A 316 0.86 -10.58 -18.37
C PRO A 316 2.11 -10.96 -19.17
N LYS A 317 2.74 -9.98 -19.86
CA LYS A 317 3.97 -10.18 -20.63
C LYS A 317 5.18 -10.47 -19.72
N ASN A 318 5.19 -9.88 -18.53
CA ASN A 318 6.28 -9.98 -17.56
C ASN A 318 5.89 -10.87 -16.37
N ALA A 319 4.96 -11.80 -16.56
CA ALA A 319 4.43 -12.68 -15.50
C ALA A 319 5.56 -13.40 -14.74
N ILE A 320 5.46 -13.42 -13.41
CA ILE A 320 6.41 -14.07 -12.51
C ILE A 320 5.83 -15.45 -12.14
N ASN A 321 6.46 -16.52 -12.61
CA ASN A 321 5.95 -17.88 -12.43
C ASN A 321 4.47 -18.04 -12.88
N GLY A 322 4.08 -17.33 -13.94
CA GLY A 322 2.71 -17.29 -14.44
C GLY A 322 1.76 -16.32 -13.73
N ALA A 323 2.17 -15.70 -12.63
CA ALA A 323 1.37 -14.71 -11.92
C ALA A 323 1.53 -13.31 -12.53
N HIS A 324 0.41 -12.60 -12.67
CA HIS A 324 0.33 -11.21 -13.14
C HIS A 324 -0.89 -10.50 -12.54
N ASP A 325 -0.96 -9.18 -12.67
CA ASP A 325 -1.95 -8.36 -11.96
C ASP A 325 -3.23 -8.05 -12.76
N VAL A 326 -3.35 -8.55 -14.00
CA VAL A 326 -4.60 -8.44 -14.80
C VAL A 326 -5.54 -9.59 -14.44
N VAL A 327 -6.07 -9.57 -13.22
CA VAL A 327 -6.91 -10.63 -12.63
C VAL A 327 -8.05 -10.04 -11.79
N GLN A 328 -9.13 -10.79 -11.58
CA GLN A 328 -10.27 -10.31 -10.77
C GLN A 328 -9.92 -10.05 -9.30
N SER A 329 -8.97 -10.81 -8.72
CA SER A 329 -8.51 -10.60 -7.34
C SER A 329 -7.84 -9.24 -7.12
N LEU A 330 -7.43 -8.54 -8.20
CA LEU A 330 -6.91 -7.18 -8.14
C LEU A 330 -7.87 -6.23 -7.42
N ALA A 331 -9.20 -6.43 -7.59
CA ALA A 331 -10.22 -5.65 -6.88
C ALA A 331 -10.09 -5.66 -5.36
N LEU A 332 -9.48 -6.70 -4.80
CA LEU A 332 -9.31 -6.91 -3.36
C LEU A 332 -7.86 -6.76 -2.91
N GLY A 333 -6.98 -6.33 -3.80
CA GLY A 333 -5.55 -6.16 -3.52
C GLY A 333 -4.73 -7.44 -3.64
N GLY A 334 -5.26 -8.48 -4.29
CA GLY A 334 -4.49 -9.69 -4.63
C GLY A 334 -3.56 -9.39 -5.79
N MET A 335 -2.33 -8.96 -5.51
CA MET A 335 -1.31 -8.56 -6.47
C MET A 335 -0.10 -9.49 -6.40
N THR A 336 0.63 -9.58 -7.51
CA THR A 336 1.82 -10.44 -7.61
C THR A 336 2.93 -10.01 -6.65
N ARG A 337 3.20 -8.70 -6.57
CA ARG A 337 4.21 -8.12 -5.66
C ARG A 337 3.59 -7.34 -4.50
N GLY A 338 2.40 -6.78 -4.68
CA GLY A 338 1.82 -5.78 -3.80
C GLY A 338 2.17 -4.35 -4.23
N VAL A 339 2.09 -3.39 -3.32
CA VAL A 339 2.33 -1.95 -3.55
C VAL A 339 3.30 -1.38 -2.54
N SER A 340 4.03 -0.32 -2.90
CA SER A 340 4.83 0.45 -1.95
C SER A 340 3.98 1.49 -1.22
N ASN A 341 4.44 1.93 -0.04
CA ASN A 341 3.74 2.96 0.73
C ASN A 341 3.76 4.31 -0.02
N ILE A 342 4.88 4.67 -0.62
CA ILE A 342 5.01 5.93 -1.39
C ILE A 342 4.11 5.92 -2.64
N ASP A 343 4.02 4.80 -3.38
CA ASP A 343 3.14 4.71 -4.54
C ASP A 343 1.67 4.87 -4.14
N MET A 344 1.26 4.24 -3.04
CA MET A 344 -0.09 4.41 -2.51
C MET A 344 -0.35 5.85 -2.05
N CYS A 345 0.64 6.50 -1.44
CA CYS A 345 0.53 7.91 -1.06
C CYS A 345 0.33 8.81 -2.29
N ALA A 346 1.14 8.61 -3.33
CA ALA A 346 1.04 9.37 -4.58
C ALA A 346 -0.27 9.11 -5.33
N ALA A 347 -0.76 7.86 -5.33
CA ALA A 347 -2.04 7.51 -5.94
C ALA A 347 -3.23 8.19 -5.25
N TYR A 348 -3.23 8.23 -3.92
CA TYR A 348 -4.26 8.94 -3.15
C TYR A 348 -4.08 10.47 -3.21
N ALA A 349 -2.85 10.95 -3.34
CA ALA A 349 -2.57 12.37 -3.62
C ALA A 349 -3.16 12.81 -4.96
N ALA A 350 -3.17 11.92 -5.97
CA ALA A 350 -3.82 12.21 -7.25
C ALA A 350 -5.33 12.42 -7.10
N ILE A 351 -6.01 11.60 -6.26
CA ILE A 351 -7.43 11.79 -5.91
C ILE A 351 -7.60 13.13 -5.17
N ALA A 352 -6.77 13.41 -4.15
CA ALA A 352 -6.83 14.67 -3.41
C ALA A 352 -6.53 15.91 -4.26
N ASN A 353 -5.89 15.74 -5.43
CA ASN A 353 -5.49 16.78 -6.38
C ASN A 353 -6.34 16.76 -7.66
N LYS A 354 -7.66 16.69 -7.51
CA LYS A 354 -8.61 16.80 -8.62
C LYS A 354 -8.34 15.78 -9.74
N GLY A 355 -7.92 14.55 -9.39
CA GLY A 355 -7.60 13.47 -10.33
C GLY A 355 -6.30 13.65 -11.10
N THR A 356 -5.38 14.48 -10.61
CA THR A 356 -4.08 14.75 -11.23
C THR A 356 -2.95 14.10 -10.44
N TYR A 357 -2.31 13.09 -11.03
CA TYR A 357 -1.11 12.49 -10.46
C TYR A 357 0.07 13.47 -10.54
N THR A 358 0.82 13.55 -9.45
CA THR A 358 2.06 14.31 -9.36
C THR A 358 3.15 13.37 -8.83
N LYS A 359 4.25 13.29 -9.57
CA LYS A 359 5.38 12.41 -9.22
C LYS A 359 5.97 12.83 -7.87
N PRO A 360 6.20 11.89 -6.94
CA PRO A 360 6.83 12.20 -5.66
C PRO A 360 8.24 12.77 -5.83
N VAL A 361 8.55 13.84 -5.09
CA VAL A 361 9.88 14.47 -5.09
C VAL A 361 10.33 14.77 -3.66
N TYR A 362 11.62 14.53 -3.37
CA TYR A 362 12.24 14.76 -2.06
C TYR A 362 13.06 16.04 -2.01
N TYR A 363 13.33 16.65 -3.17
CA TYR A 363 14.07 17.90 -3.29
C TYR A 363 13.53 18.73 -4.45
N THR A 364 13.69 20.04 -4.35
CA THR A 364 13.21 20.99 -5.36
C THR A 364 14.29 21.38 -6.36
N LYS A 365 15.55 21.53 -5.92
CA LYS A 365 16.67 21.92 -6.77
C LYS A 365 17.98 21.28 -6.34
N VAL A 366 18.87 21.09 -7.30
CA VAL A 366 20.27 20.78 -7.10
C VAL A 366 21.10 21.80 -7.86
N LEU A 367 22.03 22.45 -7.16
CA LEU A 367 22.96 23.41 -7.72
C LEU A 367 24.38 22.83 -7.62
N ASP A 368 25.26 23.20 -8.56
CA ASP A 368 26.70 22.98 -8.45
C ASP A 368 27.36 23.97 -7.46
N SER A 369 28.68 23.84 -7.27
CA SER A 369 29.46 24.72 -6.40
C SER A 369 29.43 26.20 -6.83
N ASP A 370 29.18 26.47 -8.10
CA ASP A 370 29.12 27.82 -8.69
C ASP A 370 27.69 28.39 -8.68
N GLY A 371 26.70 27.63 -8.18
CA GLY A 371 25.31 28.02 -8.09
C GLY A 371 24.49 27.80 -9.36
N ASN A 372 25.04 27.08 -10.36
CA ASN A 372 24.28 26.73 -11.56
C ASN A 372 23.33 25.57 -11.27
N ILE A 373 22.14 25.63 -11.86
CA ILE A 373 21.12 24.58 -11.68
C ILE A 373 21.55 23.31 -12.44
N ILE A 374 21.76 22.20 -11.70
CA ILE A 374 21.98 20.87 -12.26
C ILE A 374 20.63 20.18 -12.51
N ILE A 375 19.74 20.17 -11.49
CA ILE A 375 18.38 19.59 -11.58
C ILE A 375 17.38 20.57 -11.01
N ASP A 376 16.25 20.74 -11.68
CA ASP A 376 15.13 21.58 -11.24
C ASP A 376 13.83 20.76 -11.19
N ASN A 377 13.33 20.46 -10.00
CA ASN A 377 12.07 19.79 -9.72
C ASN A 377 11.02 20.77 -9.15
N THR A 378 11.21 22.09 -9.35
CA THR A 378 10.24 23.09 -8.89
C THR A 378 8.90 23.03 -9.63
N ILE A 379 8.92 22.52 -10.88
CA ILE A 379 7.73 22.21 -11.66
C ILE A 379 7.61 20.68 -11.68
N PRO A 380 6.62 20.12 -10.97
CA PRO A 380 6.47 18.68 -10.86
C PRO A 380 6.01 18.06 -12.19
N GLU A 381 6.44 16.81 -12.43
CA GLU A 381 5.91 15.97 -13.51
C GLU A 381 4.49 15.52 -13.13
N THR A 382 3.51 15.87 -13.99
CA THR A 382 2.09 15.58 -13.71
C THR A 382 1.38 14.99 -14.92
N HIS A 383 0.32 14.22 -14.67
CA HIS A 383 -0.63 13.81 -15.70
C HIS A 383 -2.01 13.56 -15.10
N LYS A 384 -3.04 13.60 -15.94
CA LYS A 384 -4.44 13.35 -15.55
C LYS A 384 -4.71 11.86 -15.44
N VAL A 385 -5.30 11.43 -14.34
CA VAL A 385 -5.74 10.04 -14.08
C VAL A 385 -7.25 9.93 -14.13
N LEU A 386 -7.96 10.82 -13.41
CA LEU A 386 -9.41 10.91 -13.37
C LEU A 386 -9.85 12.29 -13.87
N ASN A 387 -11.03 12.41 -14.45
CA ASN A 387 -11.63 13.73 -14.67
C ASN A 387 -12.08 14.35 -13.33
N GLU A 388 -12.16 15.67 -13.27
CA GLU A 388 -12.39 16.40 -12.02
C GLU A 388 -13.76 16.08 -11.39
N ASN A 389 -14.80 15.87 -12.20
CA ASN A 389 -16.14 15.55 -11.71
C ASN A 389 -16.17 14.15 -11.07
N SER A 390 -15.64 13.15 -11.76
CA SER A 390 -15.57 11.76 -11.27
C SER A 390 -14.69 11.63 -10.03
N ASP A 391 -13.58 12.37 -10.00
CA ASP A 391 -12.70 12.46 -8.86
C ASP A 391 -13.39 13.03 -7.63
N TRP A 392 -14.11 14.16 -7.81
CA TRP A 392 -14.88 14.75 -6.72
C TRP A 392 -15.98 13.81 -6.19
N LEU A 393 -16.68 13.08 -7.09
CA LEU A 393 -17.62 12.04 -6.67
C LEU A 393 -16.94 10.94 -5.87
N LEU A 394 -15.77 10.49 -6.30
CA LEU A 394 -14.96 9.51 -5.57
C LEU A 394 -14.58 10.03 -4.19
N ILE A 395 -14.15 11.29 -4.06
CA ILE A 395 -13.86 11.96 -2.78
C ILE A 395 -15.10 11.92 -1.87
N GLN A 396 -16.31 12.23 -2.37
CA GLN A 396 -17.54 12.16 -1.56
C GLN A 396 -17.81 10.74 -1.06
N GLY A 397 -17.54 9.71 -1.87
CA GLY A 397 -17.60 8.32 -1.44
C GLY A 397 -16.57 7.99 -0.36
N LEU A 398 -15.32 8.45 -0.51
CA LEU A 398 -14.22 8.25 0.44
C LEU A 398 -14.43 9.03 1.76
N ARG A 399 -15.11 10.18 1.72
CA ARG A 399 -15.55 10.89 2.93
C ARG A 399 -16.52 10.04 3.74
N SER A 400 -17.48 9.37 3.09
CA SER A 400 -18.41 8.46 3.78
C SER A 400 -17.68 7.32 4.49
N VAL A 401 -16.54 6.84 3.98
CA VAL A 401 -15.70 5.83 4.67
C VAL A 401 -15.17 6.37 6.00
N ALA A 402 -14.78 7.65 6.05
CA ALA A 402 -14.24 8.29 7.26
C ALA A 402 -15.34 8.77 8.22
N THR A 403 -16.54 9.12 7.75
CA THR A 403 -17.64 9.59 8.63
C THR A 403 -18.48 8.44 9.16
N ASP A 404 -18.85 7.48 8.30
CA ASP A 404 -19.87 6.45 8.59
C ASP A 404 -19.35 5.01 8.44
N GLY A 405 -18.14 4.87 7.85
CA GLY A 405 -17.60 3.58 7.45
C GLY A 405 -16.45 3.05 8.29
N THR A 406 -15.59 2.29 7.61
CA THR A 406 -14.48 1.53 8.22
C THR A 406 -13.36 2.41 8.77
N ALA A 407 -13.28 3.69 8.39
CA ALA A 407 -12.24 4.62 8.82
C ALA A 407 -12.73 5.68 9.81
N ARG A 408 -13.85 5.49 10.51
CA ARG A 408 -14.38 6.47 11.49
C ARG A 408 -13.35 6.89 12.54
N SER A 409 -12.46 6.00 12.95
CA SER A 409 -11.41 6.30 13.92
C SER A 409 -10.27 7.16 13.35
N ALA A 410 -10.17 7.33 12.04
CA ALA A 410 -9.24 8.25 11.39
C ALA A 410 -9.79 9.70 11.27
N ASN A 411 -11.10 9.88 11.46
CA ASN A 411 -11.73 11.19 11.33
C ASN A 411 -11.38 12.11 12.52
N PHE A 412 -11.21 13.41 12.24
CA PHE A 412 -11.04 14.46 13.24
C PHE A 412 -11.75 15.74 12.80
N SER A 413 -12.21 16.54 13.78
CA SER A 413 -13.20 17.60 13.52
C SER A 413 -12.66 18.85 12.83
N SER A 414 -11.34 19.08 12.86
CA SER A 414 -10.75 20.31 12.30
C SER A 414 -10.58 20.29 10.78
N GLN A 415 -10.66 19.10 10.15
CA GLN A 415 -10.54 18.93 8.69
C GLN A 415 -11.50 17.85 8.15
N PRO A 416 -12.03 18.01 6.93
CA PRO A 416 -12.74 16.92 6.26
C PRO A 416 -11.75 15.85 5.81
N VAL A 417 -11.88 14.66 6.39
CA VAL A 417 -11.05 13.49 6.05
C VAL A 417 -11.75 12.65 4.99
N ALA A 418 -10.99 12.23 3.98
CA ALA A 418 -11.38 11.23 3.01
C ALA A 418 -10.30 10.14 2.93
N GLY A 419 -10.68 8.88 2.69
CA GLY A 419 -9.69 7.80 2.62
C GLY A 419 -10.31 6.42 2.65
N LYS A 420 -9.43 5.42 2.59
CA LYS A 420 -9.83 4.01 2.55
C LYS A 420 -8.91 3.14 3.40
N THR A 421 -9.52 2.27 4.20
CA THR A 421 -8.82 1.21 4.94
C THR A 421 -8.50 0.02 4.03
N GLY A 422 -7.37 -0.63 4.30
CA GLY A 422 -7.00 -1.91 3.74
C GLY A 422 -6.68 -2.91 4.86
N THR A 423 -7.15 -4.13 4.70
CA THR A 423 -6.78 -5.26 5.54
C THR A 423 -6.62 -6.46 4.62
N THR A 424 -5.51 -7.17 4.74
CA THR A 424 -5.25 -8.37 3.96
C THR A 424 -5.82 -9.61 4.63
N GLN A 425 -5.82 -10.72 3.90
CA GLN A 425 -6.21 -12.01 4.44
C GLN A 425 -5.34 -12.36 5.65
N TYR A 426 -5.91 -12.96 6.68
CA TYR A 426 -5.26 -13.27 7.96
C TYR A 426 -4.75 -12.03 8.73
N ASP A 427 -5.27 -10.83 8.40
CA ASP A 427 -4.91 -9.60 9.11
C ASP A 427 -3.38 -9.36 9.22
N SER A 428 -2.65 -9.74 8.17
CA SER A 428 -1.18 -9.62 8.12
C SER A 428 -0.72 -8.20 7.83
N ASP A 429 -1.50 -7.44 7.04
CA ASP A 429 -1.23 -6.06 6.68
C ASP A 429 -2.45 -5.20 6.94
N ARG A 430 -2.25 -4.04 7.53
CA ARG A 430 -3.26 -2.99 7.68
C ARG A 430 -2.81 -1.70 7.05
N TRP A 431 -3.71 -1.09 6.31
CA TRP A 431 -3.50 0.16 5.60
C TRP A 431 -4.58 1.18 5.94
N PHE A 432 -4.19 2.44 6.00
CA PHE A 432 -5.09 3.55 5.78
C PHE A 432 -4.42 4.55 4.85
N CYS A 433 -5.02 4.75 3.69
CA CYS A 433 -4.63 5.77 2.72
C CYS A 433 -5.69 6.87 2.78
N GLY A 434 -5.32 8.03 3.30
CA GLY A 434 -6.26 9.11 3.55
C GLY A 434 -5.67 10.47 3.27
N PHE A 435 -6.53 11.47 3.14
CA PHE A 435 -6.13 12.84 2.86
C PHE A 435 -7.12 13.84 3.45
N THR A 436 -6.63 15.05 3.59
CA THR A 436 -7.37 16.28 3.87
C THR A 436 -7.26 17.20 2.66
N PRO A 437 -7.90 18.36 2.62
CA PRO A 437 -7.67 19.35 1.55
C PRO A 437 -6.22 19.84 1.42
N TYR A 438 -5.34 19.54 2.40
CA TYR A 438 -3.97 20.03 2.46
C TYR A 438 -2.91 18.98 2.18
N TYR A 439 -3.05 17.79 2.79
CA TYR A 439 -2.03 16.74 2.74
C TYR A 439 -2.66 15.36 2.57
N THR A 440 -1.93 14.53 1.84
CA THR A 440 -2.20 13.09 1.74
C THR A 440 -1.22 12.32 2.60
N ALA A 441 -1.71 11.34 3.35
CA ALA A 441 -0.86 10.48 4.16
C ALA A 441 -1.29 9.01 4.05
N THR A 442 -0.28 8.13 4.04
CA THR A 442 -0.50 6.68 3.98
C THR A 442 0.25 5.99 5.09
N ILE A 443 -0.46 5.18 5.87
CA ILE A 443 0.10 4.31 6.89
C ILE A 443 -0.06 2.85 6.49
N TRP A 444 1.00 2.08 6.70
CA TRP A 444 0.98 0.62 6.70
C TRP A 444 1.49 0.09 8.04
N VAL A 445 0.87 -0.99 8.51
CA VAL A 445 1.32 -1.74 9.70
C VAL A 445 1.27 -3.23 9.39
N GLY A 446 2.33 -3.95 9.74
CA GLY A 446 2.44 -5.39 9.53
C GLY A 446 3.69 -5.99 10.14
N TYR A 447 3.80 -7.31 10.11
CA TYR A 447 5.03 -8.01 10.41
C TYR A 447 5.89 -8.15 9.13
N ASP A 448 7.21 -8.10 9.28
CA ASP A 448 8.11 -8.16 8.13
C ASP A 448 7.98 -9.46 7.32
N ASP A 449 7.72 -10.55 7.98
CA ASP A 449 7.64 -11.90 7.41
C ASP A 449 6.22 -12.45 7.23
N ASN A 450 5.18 -11.63 7.51
CA ASN A 450 3.76 -12.04 7.53
C ASN A 450 3.48 -13.28 8.41
N SER A 451 4.33 -13.56 9.39
CA SER A 451 4.25 -14.76 10.23
C SER A 451 3.10 -14.73 11.24
N ARG A 452 2.51 -13.55 11.45
CA ARG A 452 1.49 -13.34 12.50
C ARG A 452 0.37 -12.44 12.03
N GLU A 453 -0.79 -12.67 12.62
CA GLU A 453 -1.93 -11.76 12.52
C GLU A 453 -1.74 -10.56 13.47
N LEU A 454 -2.11 -9.36 13.03
CA LEU A 454 -2.01 -8.14 13.85
C LEU A 454 -3.01 -8.12 15.01
N GLY A 455 -4.17 -8.75 14.85
CA GLY A 455 -5.19 -8.82 15.89
C GLY A 455 -5.58 -7.43 16.43
N ASN A 456 -5.70 -7.29 17.76
CA ASN A 456 -6.08 -6.02 18.41
C ASN A 456 -4.86 -5.16 18.84
N VAL A 457 -3.66 -5.47 18.36
CA VAL A 457 -2.42 -4.85 18.86
C VAL A 457 -2.28 -3.39 18.43
N VAL A 458 -2.74 -3.03 17.22
CA VAL A 458 -2.53 -1.68 16.66
C VAL A 458 -3.80 -1.14 16.00
N ASN A 459 -4.19 0.09 16.35
CA ASN A 459 -5.18 0.85 15.59
C ASN A 459 -4.48 1.89 14.71
N HIS A 460 -4.11 1.51 13.50
CA HIS A 460 -3.42 2.32 12.52
C HIS A 460 -4.19 3.61 12.13
N ASN A 461 -5.53 3.56 12.13
CA ASN A 461 -6.36 4.74 11.85
C ASN A 461 -6.18 5.83 12.93
N ILE A 462 -6.07 5.43 14.21
CA ILE A 462 -5.86 6.38 15.32
C ILE A 462 -4.45 6.99 15.22
N ILE A 463 -3.44 6.21 14.86
CA ILE A 463 -2.08 6.71 14.65
C ILE A 463 -2.08 7.76 13.53
N TRP A 464 -2.67 7.42 12.38
CA TRP A 464 -2.82 8.34 11.25
C TRP A 464 -3.51 9.64 11.67
N ARG A 465 -4.65 9.53 12.37
CA ARG A 465 -5.40 10.68 12.88
C ARG A 465 -4.54 11.56 13.79
N SER A 466 -3.87 10.96 14.77
CA SER A 466 -3.07 11.68 15.75
C SER A 466 -1.98 12.51 15.06
N ILE A 467 -1.25 11.91 14.11
CA ILE A 467 -0.20 12.58 13.36
C ILE A 467 -0.78 13.71 12.50
N MET A 468 -1.80 13.42 11.69
CA MET A 468 -2.38 14.42 10.78
C MET A 468 -3.05 15.55 11.54
N GLN A 469 -3.79 15.27 12.61
CA GLN A 469 -4.40 16.30 13.45
C GLN A 469 -3.34 17.22 14.06
N THR A 470 -2.29 16.66 14.65
CA THR A 470 -1.18 17.43 15.24
C THR A 470 -0.50 18.34 14.21
N ILE A 471 -0.25 17.84 13.00
CA ILE A 471 0.35 18.64 11.92
C ILE A 471 -0.56 19.82 11.55
N HIS A 472 -1.86 19.58 11.36
CA HIS A 472 -2.79 20.64 10.99
C HIS A 472 -2.95 21.70 12.10
N GLU A 473 -2.97 21.27 13.35
CA GLU A 473 -3.02 22.15 14.51
C GLU A 473 -1.73 22.99 14.65
N ASN A 474 -0.55 22.37 14.54
CA ASN A 474 0.74 23.06 14.63
C ASN A 474 0.95 24.07 13.50
N LEU A 475 0.46 23.76 12.30
CA LEU A 475 0.51 24.68 11.16
C LEU A 475 -0.63 25.70 11.16
N ASN A 476 -1.54 25.65 12.13
CA ASN A 476 -2.73 26.51 12.23
C ASN A 476 -3.53 26.57 10.92
N LEU A 477 -3.71 25.41 10.26
CA LEU A 477 -4.41 25.35 8.98
C LEU A 477 -5.92 25.56 9.20
N PRO A 478 -6.56 26.49 8.45
CA PRO A 478 -8.01 26.65 8.54
C PRO A 478 -8.72 25.40 8.04
N THR A 479 -9.99 25.21 8.43
CA THR A 479 -10.80 24.11 7.88
C THR A 479 -10.94 24.26 6.37
N GLY A 480 -10.37 23.29 5.64
CA GLY A 480 -10.43 23.27 4.18
C GLY A 480 -11.72 22.65 3.65
N THR A 481 -11.91 22.73 2.34
CA THR A 481 -13.04 22.13 1.63
C THR A 481 -12.56 21.43 0.36
N TYR A 482 -13.31 20.43 -0.10
CA TYR A 482 -13.15 19.87 -1.45
C TYR A 482 -14.11 20.62 -2.36
N GLU A 483 -13.59 21.54 -3.16
CA GLU A 483 -14.39 22.39 -4.06
C GLU A 483 -15.21 21.54 -5.03
N GLN A 484 -16.51 21.79 -5.06
CA GLN A 484 -17.42 21.10 -5.97
C GLN A 484 -17.26 21.65 -7.39
N PRO A 485 -16.97 20.81 -8.39
CA PRO A 485 -16.94 21.23 -9.78
C PRO A 485 -18.33 21.66 -10.30
N SER A 486 -18.36 22.55 -11.29
CA SER A 486 -19.60 23.09 -11.85
C SER A 486 -20.49 22.05 -12.53
N GLY A 487 -19.94 20.93 -12.98
CA GLY A 487 -20.67 19.83 -13.63
C GLY A 487 -21.31 18.81 -12.67
N ILE A 488 -21.37 19.11 -11.36
CA ILE A 488 -21.99 18.24 -10.36
C ILE A 488 -23.36 18.78 -9.95
N VAL A 489 -24.33 17.89 -9.98
CA VAL A 489 -25.73 18.14 -9.59
C VAL A 489 -26.19 17.14 -8.53
N GLU A 490 -27.22 17.52 -7.77
CA GLU A 490 -27.88 16.64 -6.80
C GLU A 490 -29.22 16.15 -7.34
N ALA A 491 -29.56 14.89 -7.08
CA ALA A 491 -30.88 14.33 -7.37
C ALA A 491 -31.33 13.38 -6.28
N SER A 492 -32.64 13.33 -6.04
CA SER A 492 -33.26 12.31 -5.21
C SER A 492 -33.39 11.01 -6.00
N VAL A 493 -32.98 9.90 -5.38
CA VAL A 493 -33.03 8.56 -6.00
C VAL A 493 -33.46 7.49 -5.01
N CYS A 494 -33.92 6.37 -5.52
CA CYS A 494 -34.18 5.18 -4.72
C CYS A 494 -32.87 4.41 -4.50
N SER A 495 -32.43 4.22 -3.25
CA SER A 495 -31.20 3.51 -2.89
C SER A 495 -31.19 2.02 -3.26
N LYS A 496 -32.35 1.43 -3.57
CA LYS A 496 -32.48 0.02 -3.97
C LYS A 496 -32.46 -0.19 -5.48
N SER A 497 -32.60 0.88 -6.27
CA SER A 497 -32.54 0.81 -7.74
C SER A 497 -31.51 1.74 -8.37
N GLY A 498 -31.12 2.81 -7.68
CA GLY A 498 -30.30 3.89 -8.22
C GLY A 498 -31.05 4.83 -9.19
N LEU A 499 -32.36 4.64 -9.35
CA LEU A 499 -33.21 5.38 -10.27
C LEU A 499 -34.05 6.43 -9.54
N LEU A 500 -34.77 7.31 -10.30
CA LEU A 500 -35.66 8.31 -9.72
C LEU A 500 -36.71 7.63 -8.82
N PRO A 501 -37.02 8.19 -7.64
CA PRO A 501 -37.90 7.54 -6.70
C PRO A 501 -39.38 7.67 -7.17
N VAL A 502 -40.17 6.69 -6.79
CA VAL A 502 -41.64 6.74 -6.92
C VAL A 502 -42.21 6.99 -5.53
N GLU A 503 -42.78 8.17 -5.33
CA GLU A 503 -43.43 8.55 -4.08
C GLU A 503 -44.62 7.62 -3.77
N GLY A 504 -44.77 7.24 -2.51
CA GLY A 504 -45.75 6.25 -2.06
C GLY A 504 -45.35 4.80 -2.36
N LEU A 505 -44.14 4.58 -2.92
CA LEU A 505 -43.55 3.25 -3.08
C LEU A 505 -42.14 3.19 -2.43
N CYS A 506 -41.20 4.02 -2.88
CA CYS A 506 -39.79 3.96 -2.39
C CYS A 506 -39.64 4.45 -0.96
N ASP A 507 -40.51 5.34 -0.50
CA ASP A 507 -40.59 5.82 0.88
C ASP A 507 -41.28 4.82 1.85
N GLN A 508 -41.95 3.79 1.28
CA GLN A 508 -42.67 2.75 2.00
C GLN A 508 -42.05 1.35 1.84
N ASP A 509 -40.74 1.26 1.55
CA ASP A 509 -40.04 -0.03 1.48
C ASP A 509 -40.16 -0.78 2.82
N PRO A 510 -40.29 -2.12 2.82
CA PRO A 510 -40.38 -2.93 4.06
C PRO A 510 -39.25 -2.69 5.07
N GLU A 511 -38.08 -2.28 4.61
CA GLU A 511 -36.90 -1.97 5.46
C GLU A 511 -36.81 -0.47 5.85
N GLY A 512 -37.75 0.37 5.41
CA GLY A 512 -37.82 1.80 5.69
C GLY A 512 -37.62 2.66 4.43
N ASN A 513 -37.64 3.98 4.60
CA ASN A 513 -37.53 4.92 3.49
C ASN A 513 -36.23 4.72 2.70
N CYS A 514 -36.34 4.42 1.41
CA CYS A 514 -35.23 4.21 0.48
C CYS A 514 -34.92 5.43 -0.39
N ILE A 515 -35.57 6.57 -0.19
CA ILE A 515 -35.29 7.80 -0.94
C ILE A 515 -34.08 8.48 -0.30
N ILE A 516 -33.05 8.69 -1.10
CA ILE A 516 -31.81 9.37 -0.71
C ILE A 516 -31.49 10.48 -1.71
N THR A 517 -30.75 11.50 -1.27
CA THR A 517 -30.12 12.47 -2.15
C THR A 517 -28.70 12.04 -2.47
N GLU A 518 -28.31 12.08 -3.75
CA GLU A 518 -26.99 11.70 -4.21
C GLU A 518 -26.47 12.67 -5.26
N TYR A 519 -25.14 12.69 -5.43
CA TYR A 519 -24.42 13.52 -6.39
C TYR A 519 -24.19 12.77 -7.71
N PHE A 520 -24.29 13.53 -8.81
CA PHE A 520 -24.14 13.04 -10.18
C PHE A 520 -23.36 14.05 -11.01
N THR A 521 -22.77 13.61 -12.12
CA THR A 521 -22.49 14.50 -13.23
C THR A 521 -23.80 14.75 -14.01
N GLU A 522 -23.93 15.89 -14.69
CA GLU A 522 -25.15 16.26 -15.40
C GLU A 522 -25.65 15.17 -16.36
N ASP A 523 -24.73 14.44 -17.00
CA ASP A 523 -25.00 13.37 -17.96
C ASP A 523 -25.31 12.01 -17.33
N THR A 524 -25.09 11.84 -16.02
CA THR A 524 -25.32 10.58 -15.31
C THR A 524 -26.52 10.60 -14.37
N VAL A 525 -27.25 11.71 -14.30
CA VAL A 525 -28.50 11.79 -13.55
C VAL A 525 -29.51 10.78 -14.11
N PRO A 526 -30.12 9.91 -13.29
CA PRO A 526 -31.09 8.95 -13.78
C PRO A 526 -32.35 9.67 -14.33
N THR A 527 -32.82 9.19 -15.45
CA THR A 527 -34.04 9.70 -16.10
C THR A 527 -35.21 8.74 -15.94
N GLU A 528 -34.96 7.51 -15.56
CA GLU A 528 -35.97 6.46 -15.37
C GLU A 528 -36.40 6.37 -13.90
N TYR A 529 -37.67 5.99 -13.68
CA TYR A 529 -38.21 5.77 -12.35
C TYR A 529 -37.96 4.37 -11.83
N CYS A 530 -37.94 4.23 -10.52
CA CYS A 530 -37.74 2.97 -9.81
C CYS A 530 -38.79 1.92 -10.22
N THR A 531 -38.32 0.76 -10.67
CA THR A 531 -39.10 -0.42 -10.98
C THR A 531 -38.92 -1.56 -9.99
N THR A 532 -38.14 -1.32 -8.94
CA THR A 532 -37.83 -2.32 -7.88
C THR A 532 -38.98 -2.42 -6.87
N HIS A 533 -39.68 -1.31 -6.60
CA HIS A 533 -40.84 -1.26 -5.70
C HIS A 533 -42.16 -1.34 -6.47
N THR A 534 -43.15 -2.04 -5.90
CA THR A 534 -44.47 -2.19 -6.50
C THR A 534 -45.53 -2.42 -5.41
N LYS A 535 -46.79 -2.14 -5.79
CA LYS A 535 -47.96 -2.50 -4.97
C LYS A 535 -48.40 -3.93 -5.28
N VAL A 536 -48.50 -4.75 -4.27
CA VAL A 536 -49.03 -6.12 -4.38
C VAL A 536 -50.23 -6.26 -3.45
N THR A 537 -51.34 -6.74 -3.98
CA THR A 537 -52.56 -6.98 -3.21
C THR A 537 -52.61 -8.46 -2.82
N PHE A 538 -52.74 -8.73 -1.55
CA PHE A 538 -52.82 -10.06 -0.96
C PHE A 538 -54.24 -10.41 -0.52
N CYS A 539 -54.62 -11.66 -0.67
CA CYS A 539 -55.84 -12.23 -0.10
C CYS A 539 -55.65 -12.45 1.38
N ASN A 540 -56.48 -11.84 2.23
CA ASN A 540 -56.38 -11.98 3.69
C ASN A 540 -56.67 -13.39 4.17
N ALA A 541 -57.43 -14.20 3.40
CA ALA A 541 -57.77 -15.55 3.75
C ALA A 541 -56.67 -16.57 3.47
N SER A 542 -55.95 -16.43 2.31
CA SER A 542 -54.90 -17.37 1.91
C SER A 542 -53.49 -16.85 2.20
N GLY A 543 -53.31 -15.54 2.32
CA GLY A 543 -52.01 -14.90 2.39
C GLY A 543 -51.27 -14.78 1.04
N ASP A 544 -51.83 -15.25 -0.07
CA ASP A 544 -51.27 -15.21 -1.42
C ASP A 544 -51.70 -13.96 -2.18
N ILE A 545 -51.14 -13.77 -3.38
CA ILE A 545 -51.57 -12.68 -4.28
C ILE A 545 -53.07 -12.81 -4.55
N ALA A 546 -53.80 -11.71 -4.38
CA ALA A 546 -55.25 -11.68 -4.46
C ALA A 546 -55.73 -11.99 -5.89
N THR A 547 -56.80 -12.78 -5.96
CA THR A 547 -57.60 -13.05 -7.15
C THR A 547 -58.99 -12.46 -7.00
N SER A 548 -59.77 -12.48 -8.06
CA SER A 548 -61.15 -11.97 -8.08
C SER A 548 -62.09 -12.71 -7.08
N GLY A 549 -61.68 -13.88 -6.58
CA GLY A 549 -62.45 -14.66 -5.60
C GLY A 549 -62.09 -14.40 -4.13
N CYS A 550 -61.21 -13.47 -3.85
CA CYS A 550 -60.79 -13.18 -2.47
C CYS A 550 -61.87 -12.43 -1.67
N PRO A 551 -62.28 -12.91 -0.49
CA PRO A 551 -63.37 -12.27 0.29
C PRO A 551 -62.92 -10.93 0.92
N SER A 552 -61.64 -10.75 1.16
CA SER A 552 -61.03 -9.49 1.59
C SER A 552 -59.56 -9.44 1.20
N THR A 553 -59.06 -8.24 0.97
CA THR A 553 -57.69 -8.03 0.46
C THR A 553 -56.96 -6.93 1.23
N THR A 554 -55.62 -7.04 1.29
CA THR A 554 -54.74 -5.99 1.82
C THR A 554 -53.67 -5.70 0.79
N THR A 555 -53.48 -4.41 0.44
CA THR A 555 -52.40 -3.98 -0.45
C THR A 555 -51.19 -3.61 0.38
N LYS A 556 -50.00 -4.18 0.04
CA LYS A 556 -48.72 -3.86 0.64
C LYS A 556 -47.74 -3.36 -0.42
N ILE A 557 -46.82 -2.49 0.01
CA ILE A 557 -45.68 -2.13 -0.83
C ILE A 557 -44.64 -3.25 -0.67
N MET A 558 -44.13 -3.70 -1.79
CA MET A 558 -43.19 -4.81 -1.88
C MET A 558 -41.98 -4.40 -2.70
N ARG A 559 -40.86 -4.99 -2.38
CA ARG A 559 -39.64 -4.87 -3.16
C ARG A 559 -39.32 -6.19 -3.87
N LYS A 560 -38.83 -6.14 -5.12
CA LYS A 560 -38.28 -7.33 -5.79
C LYS A 560 -37.11 -7.89 -4.96
N LYS A 561 -37.11 -9.20 -4.73
CA LYS A 561 -36.03 -9.88 -4.02
C LYS A 561 -34.71 -9.74 -4.77
N SER A 562 -33.66 -9.39 -4.04
CA SER A 562 -32.27 -9.51 -4.50
C SER A 562 -31.84 -10.98 -4.54
N SER A 563 -30.67 -11.26 -5.11
CA SER A 563 -30.09 -12.61 -5.05
C SER A 563 -29.73 -13.01 -3.62
N ALA A 564 -29.36 -12.04 -2.78
CA ALA A 564 -29.11 -12.26 -1.35
C ALA A 564 -30.40 -12.60 -0.58
N ASP A 565 -31.52 -11.95 -0.89
CA ASP A 565 -32.82 -12.22 -0.25
C ASP A 565 -33.34 -13.64 -0.56
N LYS A 566 -32.85 -14.28 -1.64
CA LYS A 566 -33.22 -15.64 -2.04
C LYS A 566 -32.39 -16.72 -1.31
N LEU A 567 -31.33 -16.31 -0.59
CA LEU A 567 -30.52 -17.23 0.21
C LEU A 567 -31.24 -17.53 1.53
N GLY A 568 -31.78 -18.69 1.68
CA GLY A 568 -32.47 -19.14 2.92
C GLY A 568 -33.98 -19.04 2.89
N ASP A 569 -34.56 -18.70 1.77
CA ASP A 569 -36.01 -18.75 1.56
C ASP A 569 -36.40 -20.14 1.03
N ASP A 570 -36.74 -21.07 1.93
CA ASP A 570 -37.24 -22.42 1.58
C ASP A 570 -38.64 -22.38 0.94
N LYS A 571 -39.23 -21.20 0.75
CA LYS A 571 -40.51 -20.99 0.07
C LYS A 571 -40.26 -20.60 -1.39
N GLU A 572 -40.22 -21.59 -2.26
CA GLU A 572 -40.37 -21.39 -3.70
C GLU A 572 -41.65 -20.59 -3.96
N GLY A 573 -41.55 -19.45 -4.63
CA GLY A 573 -42.71 -18.80 -5.27
C GLY A 573 -42.91 -17.31 -5.05
N SER A 574 -42.23 -16.63 -4.12
CA SER A 574 -42.39 -15.16 -3.98
C SER A 574 -41.20 -14.40 -4.60
N GLU A 575 -41.46 -13.65 -5.68
CA GLU A 575 -40.49 -12.70 -6.29
C GLU A 575 -40.27 -11.44 -5.44
N PHE A 576 -41.01 -11.28 -4.34
CA PHE A 576 -41.06 -10.05 -3.54
C PHE A 576 -40.65 -10.29 -2.09
N LYS A 577 -39.97 -9.31 -1.51
CA LYS A 577 -39.67 -9.23 -0.09
C LYS A 577 -40.82 -8.57 0.65
N THR A 578 -41.31 -9.24 1.71
CA THR A 578 -42.33 -8.74 2.62
C THR A 578 -41.74 -7.90 3.74
#